data_46a07e23300277b1f0730031be1cc916
#
_entry.id   46a07e23300277b1f0730031be1cc916
#
_cell.length_a   1.000
_cell.length_b   1.000
_cell.length_c   1.000
_cell.angle_alpha   90.00
_cell.angle_beta   90.00
_cell.angle_gamma   90.00
#
_symmetry.space_group_name_H-M   'P 1'
#
loop_
_entity.id
_entity.type
_entity.pdbx_description
1 polymer ?
#
loop_
_entity_poly.entity_id
_entity_poly.type
_entity_poly.pdbx_seq_one_letter_code
_entity_poly.pdbx_strand_id
1 'polypeptide(L)'
;MKLGILGTGMIVREFLPWLAGPDCPFTVQALCSTQRSAPVADEMCEQYGIPQHTTNYFELLQWVDVIYLAVPNLQHYRYAKVALEAGKHVIVEKPMACTAAQTEELAALARRKKVFLFEAMTTQYLENYNKIRELLPRIGRVKLVQCNFSQYSSRYDAFCAGETPVSFDPECAGGALMDLNVYNISYICLLYTSPSPRDRG
;
A
#
# COMPACT_ATOMS: atom_id res chain seq x y z
N MET A 1 18.94 -4.10 0.98
CA MET A 1 18.00 -5.11 1.52
C MET A 1 17.31 -5.81 0.36
N LYS A 2 17.08 -7.13 0.49
CA LYS A 2 16.38 -7.93 -0.52
C LYS A 2 14.88 -7.71 -0.42
N LEU A 3 14.26 -7.24 -1.50
CA LEU A 3 12.83 -6.98 -1.60
C LEU A 3 12.12 -8.13 -2.32
N GLY A 4 11.05 -8.61 -1.72
CA GLY A 4 10.09 -9.49 -2.37
C GLY A 4 8.79 -8.75 -2.66
N ILE A 5 8.17 -9.01 -3.79
CA ILE A 5 6.91 -8.40 -4.18
C ILE A 5 5.85 -9.47 -4.27
N LEU A 6 4.74 -9.29 -3.56
CA LEU A 6 3.56 -10.13 -3.70
C LEU A 6 2.50 -9.39 -4.52
N GLY A 7 2.27 -9.89 -5.74
CA GLY A 7 1.34 -9.32 -6.70
C GLY A 7 1.99 -8.97 -8.04
N THR A 8 1.16 -8.88 -9.09
CA THR A 8 1.55 -8.55 -10.47
C THR A 8 0.58 -7.55 -11.10
N GLY A 9 -0.17 -6.84 -10.23
CA GLY A 9 -1.18 -5.88 -10.64
C GLY A 9 -0.59 -4.60 -11.23
N MET A 10 -1.49 -3.68 -11.59
CA MET A 10 -1.15 -2.39 -12.22
C MET A 10 -0.10 -1.61 -11.41
N ILE A 11 -0.29 -1.50 -10.09
CA ILE A 11 0.64 -0.75 -9.24
C ILE A 11 2.06 -1.33 -9.27
N VAL A 12 2.20 -2.66 -9.31
CA VAL A 12 3.52 -3.30 -9.42
C VAL A 12 4.18 -2.95 -10.74
N ARG A 13 3.42 -2.96 -11.85
CA ARG A 13 3.92 -2.60 -13.18
C ARG A 13 4.40 -1.15 -13.25
N GLU A 14 3.72 -0.25 -12.55
CA GLU A 14 4.10 1.17 -12.48
C GLU A 14 5.36 1.41 -11.64
N PHE A 15 5.50 0.69 -10.53
CA PHE A 15 6.64 0.88 -9.62
C PHE A 15 7.87 0.05 -9.96
N LEU A 16 7.71 -1.08 -10.65
CA LEU A 16 8.81 -2.00 -10.91
C LEU A 16 9.98 -1.37 -11.69
N PRO A 17 9.76 -0.48 -12.70
CA PRO A 17 10.86 0.24 -13.35
C PRO A 17 11.73 1.05 -12.38
N TRP A 18 11.12 1.65 -11.36
CA TRP A 18 11.81 2.39 -10.31
C TRP A 18 12.52 1.48 -9.32
N LEU A 19 11.86 0.40 -8.91
CA LEU A 19 12.42 -0.57 -7.97
C LEU A 19 13.61 -1.34 -8.55
N ALA A 20 13.62 -1.56 -9.85
CA ALA A 20 14.73 -2.19 -10.56
C ALA A 20 15.82 -1.19 -10.98
N GLY A 21 15.61 0.11 -10.76
CA GLY A 21 16.55 1.17 -11.11
C GLY A 21 17.77 1.24 -10.17
N PRO A 22 18.86 1.88 -10.63
CA PRO A 22 20.13 1.93 -9.89
C PRO A 22 20.05 2.72 -8.58
N ASP A 23 19.11 3.66 -8.47
CA ASP A 23 18.96 4.53 -7.30
C ASP A 23 18.07 3.91 -6.20
N CYS A 24 17.51 2.72 -6.44
CA CYS A 24 16.67 2.04 -5.47
C CYS A 24 17.52 1.45 -4.34
N PRO A 25 17.21 1.72 -3.06
CA PRO A 25 17.94 1.16 -1.92
C PRO A 25 17.66 -0.34 -1.71
N PHE A 26 16.71 -0.89 -2.46
CA PHE A 26 16.33 -2.30 -2.42
C PHE A 26 16.85 -3.03 -3.66
N THR A 27 17.19 -4.29 -3.51
CA THR A 27 17.38 -5.21 -4.62
C THR A 27 16.13 -6.08 -4.73
N VAL A 28 15.40 -5.98 -5.84
CA VAL A 28 14.24 -6.83 -6.08
C VAL A 28 14.73 -8.26 -6.29
N GLN A 29 14.48 -9.12 -5.32
CA GLN A 29 14.99 -10.50 -5.28
C GLN A 29 14.01 -11.50 -5.88
N ALA A 30 12.71 -11.27 -5.68
CA ALA A 30 11.71 -12.23 -6.10
C ALA A 30 10.33 -11.59 -6.28
N LEU A 31 9.54 -12.17 -7.20
CA LEU A 31 8.10 -11.96 -7.31
C LEU A 31 7.34 -13.18 -6.79
N CYS A 32 6.19 -12.93 -6.16
CA CYS A 32 5.22 -13.97 -5.87
C CYS A 32 3.88 -13.63 -6.51
N SER A 33 3.31 -14.60 -7.22
CA SER A 33 2.05 -14.45 -7.93
C SER A 33 1.08 -15.58 -7.60
N THR A 34 -0.13 -15.48 -8.13
CA THR A 34 -1.04 -16.64 -8.21
C THR A 34 -0.65 -17.52 -9.40
N GLN A 35 -1.11 -18.76 -9.41
CA GLN A 35 -0.94 -19.66 -10.58
C GLN A 35 -1.46 -19.01 -11.87
N ARG A 36 -2.60 -18.30 -11.80
CA ARG A 36 -3.20 -17.61 -12.94
C ARG A 36 -2.30 -16.52 -13.51
N SER A 37 -1.59 -15.81 -12.67
CA SER A 37 -0.74 -14.67 -13.06
C SER A 37 0.76 -15.02 -13.13
N ALA A 38 1.10 -16.31 -13.01
CA ALA A 38 2.47 -16.79 -13.12
C ALA A 38 3.15 -16.38 -14.44
N PRO A 39 2.53 -16.52 -15.62
CA PRO A 39 3.16 -16.09 -16.88
C PRO A 39 3.52 -14.60 -16.89
N VAL A 40 2.66 -13.77 -16.30
CA VAL A 40 2.91 -12.32 -16.18
C VAL A 40 4.09 -12.04 -15.24
N ALA A 41 4.21 -12.81 -14.15
CA ALA A 41 5.34 -12.67 -13.24
C ALA A 41 6.66 -13.12 -13.89
N ASP A 42 6.64 -14.18 -14.69
CA ASP A 42 7.80 -14.66 -15.43
C ASP A 42 8.28 -13.60 -16.44
N GLU A 43 7.37 -12.98 -17.20
CA GLU A 43 7.69 -11.88 -18.11
C GLU A 43 8.32 -10.69 -17.36
N MET A 44 7.77 -10.32 -16.19
CA MET A 44 8.33 -9.26 -15.37
C MET A 44 9.73 -9.62 -14.86
N CYS A 45 9.93 -10.85 -14.43
CA CYS A 45 11.24 -11.31 -13.95
C CYS A 45 12.29 -11.24 -15.07
N GLU A 46 11.95 -11.68 -16.28
CA GLU A 46 12.83 -11.59 -17.44
C GLU A 46 13.14 -10.12 -17.80
N GLN A 47 12.09 -9.28 -17.90
CA GLN A 47 12.23 -7.87 -18.29
C GLN A 47 13.10 -7.06 -17.33
N TYR A 48 12.99 -7.29 -16.03
CA TYR A 48 13.66 -6.49 -14.99
C TYR A 48 14.84 -7.21 -14.33
N GLY A 49 15.21 -8.40 -14.82
CA GLY A 49 16.33 -9.16 -14.27
C GLY A 49 16.10 -9.65 -12.83
N ILE A 50 14.85 -9.94 -12.45
CA ILE A 50 14.50 -10.42 -11.12
C ILE A 50 14.84 -11.91 -11.04
N PRO A 51 15.69 -12.33 -10.07
CA PRO A 51 16.24 -13.68 -10.07
C PRO A 51 15.24 -14.82 -9.87
N GLN A 52 14.13 -14.54 -9.18
CA GLN A 52 13.24 -15.61 -8.72
C GLN A 52 11.77 -15.24 -8.88
N HIS A 53 10.96 -16.23 -9.24
CA HIS A 53 9.52 -16.20 -9.18
C HIS A 53 8.99 -17.43 -8.45
N THR A 54 7.92 -17.26 -7.69
CA THR A 54 7.21 -18.37 -7.03
C THR A 54 5.71 -18.09 -6.97
N THR A 55 4.92 -19.13 -6.81
CA THR A 55 3.49 -19.04 -6.47
C THR A 55 3.23 -19.41 -5.01
N ASN A 56 4.29 -19.65 -4.24
CA ASN A 56 4.25 -19.99 -2.82
C ASN A 56 4.77 -18.82 -1.98
N TYR A 57 3.86 -18.17 -1.24
CA TYR A 57 4.24 -17.03 -0.40
C TYR A 57 5.27 -17.35 0.68
N PHE A 58 5.23 -18.56 1.23
CA PHE A 58 6.20 -18.98 2.25
C PHE A 58 7.62 -19.15 1.69
N GLU A 59 7.76 -19.52 0.43
CA GLU A 59 9.06 -19.53 -0.24
C GLU A 59 9.58 -18.12 -0.45
N LEU A 60 8.73 -17.17 -0.92
CA LEU A 60 9.10 -15.76 -1.05
C LEU A 60 9.70 -15.23 0.25
N LEU A 61 9.05 -15.51 1.38
CA LEU A 61 9.53 -15.06 2.70
C LEU A 61 10.93 -15.57 3.07
N GLN A 62 11.35 -16.70 2.55
CA GLN A 62 12.70 -17.25 2.83
C GLN A 62 13.81 -16.50 2.09
N TRP A 63 13.51 -15.85 0.97
CA TRP A 63 14.50 -15.27 0.08
C TRP A 63 14.77 -13.78 0.34
N VAL A 64 13.93 -13.12 1.15
CA VAL A 64 13.88 -11.66 1.23
C VAL A 64 13.90 -11.13 2.66
N ASP A 65 14.22 -9.86 2.80
CA ASP A 65 14.23 -9.13 4.07
C ASP A 65 12.96 -8.28 4.23
N VAL A 66 12.46 -7.76 3.11
CA VAL A 66 11.32 -6.84 3.02
C VAL A 66 10.30 -7.40 2.04
N ILE A 67 9.02 -7.29 2.39
CA ILE A 67 7.91 -7.64 1.49
C ILE A 67 7.15 -6.38 1.11
N TYR A 68 6.93 -6.18 -0.19
CA TYR A 68 5.95 -5.25 -0.73
C TYR A 68 4.67 -6.02 -1.11
N LEU A 69 3.57 -5.68 -0.42
CA LEU A 69 2.27 -6.31 -0.62
C LEU A 69 1.39 -5.45 -1.52
N ALA A 70 1.17 -5.91 -2.74
CA ALA A 70 0.34 -5.26 -3.77
C ALA A 70 -0.76 -6.23 -4.25
N VAL A 71 -1.58 -6.66 -3.32
CA VAL A 71 -2.71 -7.59 -3.50
C VAL A 71 -4.04 -6.88 -3.26
N PRO A 72 -5.20 -7.49 -3.53
CA PRO A 72 -6.49 -6.89 -3.17
C PRO A 72 -6.63 -6.59 -1.67
N ASN A 73 -7.35 -5.50 -1.33
CA ASN A 73 -7.47 -4.95 0.03
C ASN A 73 -7.75 -6.00 1.12
N LEU A 74 -8.69 -6.92 0.87
CA LEU A 74 -9.05 -7.99 1.82
C LEU A 74 -7.88 -8.89 2.22
N GLN A 75 -6.85 -8.95 1.39
CA GLN A 75 -5.72 -9.85 1.59
C GLN A 75 -4.55 -9.18 2.33
N HIS A 76 -4.56 -7.85 2.44
CA HIS A 76 -3.47 -7.08 3.05
C HIS A 76 -3.16 -7.56 4.47
N TYR A 77 -4.18 -7.58 5.34
CA TYR A 77 -4.02 -8.00 6.73
C TYR A 77 -3.41 -9.40 6.85
N ARG A 78 -3.96 -10.38 6.11
CA ARG A 78 -3.52 -11.77 6.18
C ARG A 78 -2.05 -11.93 5.81
N TYR A 79 -1.65 -11.37 4.67
CA TYR A 79 -0.27 -11.51 4.19
C TYR A 79 0.71 -10.67 5.00
N ALA A 80 0.32 -9.46 5.44
CA ALA A 80 1.14 -8.65 6.31
C ALA A 80 1.40 -9.35 7.66
N LYS A 81 0.38 -9.95 8.27
CA LYS A 81 0.51 -10.68 9.52
C LYS A 81 1.51 -11.82 9.40
N VAL A 82 1.39 -12.66 8.36
CA VAL A 82 2.31 -13.77 8.11
C VAL A 82 3.75 -13.29 7.92
N ALA A 83 3.97 -12.23 7.15
CA ALA A 83 5.30 -11.66 6.95
C ALA A 83 5.92 -11.12 8.25
N LEU A 84 5.13 -10.37 9.03
CA LEU A 84 5.57 -9.84 10.33
C LEU A 84 5.89 -10.97 11.32
N GLU A 85 5.08 -12.03 11.37
CA GLU A 85 5.33 -13.22 12.18
C GLU A 85 6.64 -13.90 11.80
N ALA A 86 6.95 -13.95 10.48
CA ALA A 86 8.22 -14.44 9.95
C ALA A 86 9.40 -13.46 10.16
N GLY A 87 9.19 -12.33 10.84
CA GLY A 87 10.25 -11.36 11.13
C GLY A 87 10.68 -10.53 9.92
N LYS A 88 9.81 -10.37 8.91
CA LYS A 88 10.10 -9.55 7.73
C LYS A 88 9.58 -8.13 7.90
N HIS A 89 10.29 -7.17 7.32
CA HIS A 89 9.77 -5.83 7.14
C HIS A 89 8.65 -5.84 6.10
N VAL A 90 7.64 -5.00 6.27
CA VAL A 90 6.47 -4.99 5.39
C VAL A 90 6.16 -3.58 4.91
N ILE A 91 6.00 -3.44 3.61
CA ILE A 91 5.37 -2.32 2.94
C ILE A 91 4.06 -2.85 2.35
N VAL A 92 2.94 -2.35 2.80
CA VAL A 92 1.63 -2.79 2.32
C VAL A 92 0.93 -1.66 1.59
N GLU A 93 0.28 -1.97 0.47
CA GLU A 93 -0.55 -1.01 -0.26
C GLU A 93 -1.68 -0.48 0.60
N LYS A 94 -2.11 0.73 0.25
CA LYS A 94 -3.25 1.37 0.89
C LYS A 94 -4.58 0.71 0.45
N PRO A 95 -5.56 0.64 1.33
CA PRO A 95 -5.48 0.85 2.78
C PRO A 95 -4.74 -0.32 3.45
N MET A 96 -4.00 -0.04 4.51
CA MET A 96 -3.18 -1.06 5.21
C MET A 96 -3.99 -2.31 5.59
N ALA A 97 -5.21 -2.11 6.04
CA ALA A 97 -6.17 -3.18 6.36
C ALA A 97 -7.60 -2.66 6.22
N CYS A 98 -8.57 -3.57 6.29
CA CYS A 98 -9.98 -3.21 6.13
C CYS A 98 -10.61 -2.63 7.39
N THR A 99 -10.00 -2.83 8.57
CA THR A 99 -10.50 -2.33 9.86
C THR A 99 -9.40 -1.75 10.73
N ALA A 100 -9.76 -0.82 11.63
CA ALA A 100 -8.84 -0.26 12.61
C ALA A 100 -8.22 -1.35 13.50
N ALA A 101 -9.02 -2.31 13.97
CA ALA A 101 -8.54 -3.40 14.81
C ALA A 101 -7.44 -4.24 14.12
N GLN A 102 -7.59 -4.52 12.83
CA GLN A 102 -6.56 -5.22 12.05
C GLN A 102 -5.28 -4.38 11.94
N THR A 103 -5.40 -3.08 11.69
CA THR A 103 -4.25 -2.16 11.62
C THR A 103 -3.52 -2.08 12.96
N GLU A 104 -4.25 -1.97 14.06
CA GLU A 104 -3.68 -1.95 15.42
C GLU A 104 -2.95 -3.25 15.75
N GLU A 105 -3.53 -4.40 15.40
CA GLU A 105 -2.89 -5.71 15.57
C GLU A 105 -1.58 -5.81 14.79
N LEU A 106 -1.58 -5.43 13.51
CA LEU A 106 -0.36 -5.42 12.68
C LEU A 106 0.72 -4.51 13.27
N ALA A 107 0.34 -3.30 13.70
CA ALA A 107 1.27 -2.36 14.32
C ALA A 107 1.85 -2.88 15.64
N ALA A 108 1.03 -3.53 16.47
CA ALA A 108 1.48 -4.17 17.69
C ALA A 108 2.42 -5.35 17.42
N LEU A 109 2.11 -6.16 16.39
CA LEU A 109 2.92 -7.27 15.96
C LEU A 109 4.29 -6.82 15.44
N ALA A 110 4.32 -5.79 14.59
CA ALA A 110 5.55 -5.22 14.05
C ALA A 110 6.48 -4.72 15.19
N ARG A 111 5.92 -3.98 16.16
CA ARG A 111 6.67 -3.54 17.36
C ARG A 111 7.23 -4.72 18.15
N ARG A 112 6.42 -5.75 18.39
CA ARG A 112 6.81 -6.95 19.14
C ARG A 112 7.91 -7.74 18.43
N LYS A 113 7.85 -7.82 17.10
CA LYS A 113 8.85 -8.49 16.25
C LYS A 113 10.07 -7.61 15.93
N LYS A 114 10.04 -6.32 16.29
CA LYS A 114 11.10 -5.33 16.01
C LYS A 114 11.37 -5.18 14.51
N VAL A 115 10.34 -5.20 13.71
CA VAL A 115 10.38 -5.00 12.27
C VAL A 115 9.55 -3.77 11.89
N PHE A 116 9.82 -3.22 10.71
CA PHE A 116 9.09 -2.08 10.18
C PHE A 116 7.81 -2.53 9.46
N LEU A 117 6.76 -1.75 9.63
CA LEU A 117 5.51 -1.85 8.89
C LEU A 117 5.19 -0.46 8.34
N PHE A 118 5.08 -0.34 7.04
CA PHE A 118 4.73 0.89 6.33
C PHE A 118 3.48 0.67 5.48
N GLU A 119 2.62 1.68 5.47
CA GLU A 119 1.57 1.81 4.46
C GLU A 119 2.08 2.61 3.27
N ALA A 120 1.85 2.13 2.04
CA ALA A 120 2.27 2.80 0.81
C ALA A 120 1.38 4.02 0.51
N MET A 121 1.35 4.97 1.44
CA MET A 121 0.59 6.21 1.34
C MET A 121 1.44 7.30 0.67
N THR A 122 1.45 7.31 -0.65
CA THR A 122 2.33 8.18 -1.47
C THR A 122 2.16 9.67 -1.20
N THR A 123 0.96 10.12 -0.85
CA THR A 123 0.67 11.53 -0.58
C THR A 123 1.53 12.15 0.53
N GLN A 124 2.03 11.33 1.47
CA GLN A 124 2.89 11.77 2.57
C GLN A 124 4.28 12.23 2.11
N TYR A 125 4.70 11.76 0.95
CA TYR A 125 6.06 11.97 0.42
C TYR A 125 6.12 13.03 -0.69
N LEU A 126 4.97 13.60 -1.06
CA LEU A 126 4.92 14.66 -2.06
C LEU A 126 5.56 15.95 -1.54
N GLU A 127 6.37 16.60 -2.38
CA GLU A 127 6.99 17.90 -2.04
C GLU A 127 5.96 18.96 -1.67
N ASN A 128 4.87 19.02 -2.42
CA ASN A 128 3.75 19.93 -2.14
C ASN A 128 3.15 19.72 -0.75
N TYR A 129 3.05 18.46 -0.31
CA TYR A 129 2.56 18.15 1.03
C TYR A 129 3.51 18.71 2.11
N ASN A 130 4.81 18.51 1.95
CA ASN A 130 5.81 19.05 2.86
C ASN A 130 5.79 20.58 2.87
N LYS A 131 5.61 21.19 1.70
CA LYS A 131 5.49 22.67 1.58
C LYS A 131 4.26 23.22 2.26
N ILE A 132 3.12 22.54 2.16
CA ILE A 132 1.90 22.91 2.87
C ILE A 132 2.13 22.84 4.38
N ARG A 133 2.74 21.78 4.89
CA ARG A 133 3.06 21.66 6.33
C ARG A 133 3.94 22.81 6.82
N GLU A 134 4.95 23.19 6.06
CA GLU A 134 5.84 24.32 6.36
C GLU A 134 5.07 25.65 6.45
N LEU A 135 4.13 25.86 5.52
CA LEU A 135 3.40 27.11 5.41
C LEU A 135 2.15 27.20 6.31
N LEU A 136 1.66 26.07 6.80
CA LEU A 136 0.44 25.97 7.59
C LEU A 136 0.40 26.94 8.80
N PRO A 137 1.50 27.14 9.56
CA PRO A 137 1.52 28.07 10.68
C PRO A 137 1.24 29.53 10.27
N ARG A 138 1.47 29.90 9.00
CA ARG A 138 1.26 31.28 8.52
C ARG A 138 -0.21 31.67 8.41
N ILE A 139 -1.11 30.71 8.25
CA ILE A 139 -2.55 30.93 8.16
C ILE A 139 -3.24 30.86 9.54
N GLY A 140 -2.47 30.62 10.59
CA GLY A 140 -2.97 30.47 11.94
C GLY A 140 -3.69 29.13 12.18
N ARG A 141 -4.64 29.14 13.12
CA ARG A 141 -5.37 27.91 13.49
C ARG A 141 -6.30 27.45 12.36
N VAL A 142 -6.06 26.27 11.82
CA VAL A 142 -6.94 25.64 10.84
C VAL A 142 -8.32 25.39 11.46
N LYS A 143 -9.37 25.85 10.78
CA LYS A 143 -10.77 25.72 11.21
C LYS A 143 -11.55 24.72 10.38
N LEU A 144 -11.20 24.63 9.11
CA LEU A 144 -11.85 23.76 8.13
C LEU A 144 -10.82 23.29 7.12
N VAL A 145 -10.87 22.01 6.78
CA VAL A 145 -10.14 21.42 5.64
C VAL A 145 -11.16 20.80 4.71
N GLN A 146 -11.12 21.17 3.45
CA GLN A 146 -11.94 20.57 2.40
C GLN A 146 -11.02 19.93 1.38
N CYS A 147 -11.17 18.63 1.18
CA CYS A 147 -10.38 17.86 0.23
C CYS A 147 -11.30 17.23 -0.82
N ASN A 148 -10.81 17.17 -2.04
CA ASN A 148 -11.46 16.46 -3.14
C ASN A 148 -10.40 15.62 -3.87
N PHE A 149 -10.69 14.34 -4.03
CA PHE A 149 -9.94 13.44 -4.89
C PHE A 149 -10.93 12.83 -5.89
N SER A 150 -11.00 13.43 -7.08
CA SER A 150 -11.90 13.00 -8.15
C SER A 150 -11.07 12.55 -9.34
N GLN A 151 -11.33 11.33 -9.81
CA GLN A 151 -10.65 10.74 -10.94
C GLN A 151 -11.65 9.92 -11.77
N TYR A 152 -11.57 10.04 -13.09
CA TYR A 152 -12.26 9.13 -13.97
C TYR A 152 -11.63 7.74 -13.86
N SER A 153 -12.43 6.76 -13.47
CA SER A 153 -11.91 5.41 -13.31
C SER A 153 -11.78 4.69 -14.65
N SER A 154 -10.64 4.07 -14.90
CA SER A 154 -10.45 3.18 -16.07
C SER A 154 -11.37 1.96 -16.05
N ARG A 155 -12.06 1.71 -14.93
CA ARG A 155 -13.04 0.61 -14.77
C ARG A 155 -14.48 1.06 -14.87
N TYR A 156 -14.71 2.36 -15.16
CA TYR A 156 -16.06 2.92 -15.19
C TYR A 156 -16.91 2.35 -16.30
N ASP A 157 -16.34 2.09 -17.47
CA ASP A 157 -17.07 1.54 -18.60
C ASP A 157 -17.55 0.10 -18.32
N ALA A 158 -16.70 -0.72 -17.69
CA ALA A 158 -17.05 -2.06 -17.23
C ALA A 158 -18.20 -2.01 -16.18
N PHE A 159 -18.13 -1.05 -15.27
CA PHE A 159 -19.19 -0.81 -14.29
C PHE A 159 -20.51 -0.40 -14.96
N CYS A 160 -20.48 0.48 -15.94
CA CYS A 160 -21.66 0.86 -16.74
C CYS A 160 -22.23 -0.31 -17.55
N ALA A 161 -21.40 -1.27 -17.94
CA ALA A 161 -21.80 -2.51 -18.60
C ALA A 161 -22.42 -3.55 -17.63
N GLY A 162 -22.52 -3.23 -16.34
CA GLY A 162 -23.10 -4.11 -15.31
C GLY A 162 -22.08 -5.04 -14.63
N GLU A 163 -20.80 -4.87 -14.88
CA GLU A 163 -19.76 -5.57 -14.13
C GLU A 163 -19.53 -4.88 -12.77
N THR A 164 -19.09 -5.66 -11.78
CA THR A 164 -18.66 -5.10 -10.49
C THR A 164 -17.15 -5.26 -10.32
N PRO A 165 -16.33 -4.30 -10.78
CA PRO A 165 -14.90 -4.36 -10.55
C PRO A 165 -14.57 -4.42 -9.06
N VAL A 166 -13.54 -5.18 -8.68
CA VAL A 166 -13.12 -5.38 -7.28
C VAL A 166 -12.95 -4.08 -6.50
N SER A 167 -12.46 -3.02 -7.17
CA SER A 167 -12.30 -1.70 -6.55
C SER A 167 -13.62 -0.98 -6.25
N PHE A 168 -14.75 -1.43 -6.81
CA PHE A 168 -16.09 -0.87 -6.56
C PHE A 168 -16.93 -1.78 -5.67
N ASP A 169 -16.48 -3.01 -5.42
CA ASP A 169 -17.18 -4.02 -4.66
C ASP A 169 -16.95 -3.84 -3.15
N PRO A 170 -17.99 -3.49 -2.37
CA PRO A 170 -17.89 -3.37 -0.92
C PRO A 170 -17.47 -4.69 -0.24
N GLU A 171 -17.87 -5.84 -0.78
CA GLU A 171 -17.49 -7.16 -0.25
C GLU A 171 -15.98 -7.42 -0.41
N CYS A 172 -15.35 -6.75 -1.37
CA CYS A 172 -13.90 -6.77 -1.58
C CYS A 172 -13.17 -5.63 -0.85
N ALA A 173 -13.82 -4.95 0.10
CA ALA A 173 -13.31 -3.72 0.72
C ALA A 173 -12.95 -2.65 -0.34
N GLY A 174 -13.73 -2.59 -1.41
CA GLY A 174 -13.69 -1.56 -2.44
C GLY A 174 -14.57 -0.36 -2.08
N GLY A 175 -14.81 0.48 -3.09
CA GLY A 175 -15.62 1.69 -2.99
C GLY A 175 -14.77 2.94 -2.77
N ALA A 176 -15.38 4.09 -3.13
CA ALA A 176 -14.68 5.39 -3.15
C ALA A 176 -14.08 5.78 -1.80
N LEU A 177 -14.66 5.35 -0.68
CA LEU A 177 -14.12 5.65 0.66
C LEU A 177 -12.77 4.94 0.87
N MET A 178 -12.69 3.66 0.55
CA MET A 178 -11.50 2.84 0.79
C MET A 178 -10.43 3.04 -0.28
N ASP A 179 -10.83 3.27 -1.53
CA ASP A 179 -9.88 3.35 -2.63
C ASP A 179 -9.34 4.77 -2.87
N LEU A 180 -10.19 5.79 -2.78
CA LEU A 180 -9.84 7.18 -3.08
C LEU A 180 -9.83 8.09 -1.84
N ASN A 181 -10.86 8.02 -1.00
CA ASN A 181 -10.98 8.95 0.11
C ASN A 181 -9.97 8.68 1.23
N VAL A 182 -9.36 7.52 1.26
CA VAL A 182 -8.23 7.20 2.14
C VAL A 182 -7.08 8.20 1.97
N TYR A 183 -6.84 8.71 0.76
CA TYR A 183 -5.84 9.75 0.50
C TYR A 183 -6.22 11.08 1.16
N ASN A 184 -7.48 11.51 1.04
CA ASN A 184 -7.98 12.72 1.68
C ASN A 184 -7.90 12.63 3.21
N ILE A 185 -8.31 11.49 3.77
CA ILE A 185 -8.26 11.24 5.21
C ILE A 185 -6.81 11.27 5.70
N SER A 186 -5.91 10.56 5.02
CA SER A 186 -4.48 10.57 5.35
C SER A 186 -3.89 11.97 5.31
N TYR A 187 -4.22 12.73 4.27
CA TYR A 187 -3.77 14.11 4.11
C TYR A 187 -4.22 15.00 5.26
N ILE A 188 -5.50 14.92 5.63
CA ILE A 188 -6.08 15.68 6.75
C ILE A 188 -5.44 15.27 8.08
N CYS A 189 -5.33 13.97 8.35
CA CYS A 189 -4.73 13.46 9.58
C CYS A 189 -3.30 13.97 9.78
N LEU A 190 -2.52 14.02 8.72
CA LEU A 190 -1.14 14.49 8.77
C LEU A 190 -1.01 16.03 8.94
N LEU A 191 -1.99 16.80 8.47
CA LEU A 191 -2.04 18.24 8.67
C LEU A 191 -2.56 18.62 10.05
N TYR A 192 -3.38 17.77 10.66
CA TYR A 192 -4.04 18.02 11.94
C TYR A 192 -3.21 17.45 13.10
N THR A 193 -2.12 18.13 13.41
CA THR A 193 -1.16 17.67 14.45
C THR A 193 -1.62 17.92 15.88
N SER A 194 -2.75 18.60 16.10
CA SER A 194 -3.31 18.83 17.45
C SER A 194 -4.40 17.81 17.75
N PRO A 195 -4.39 17.19 18.93
CA PRO A 195 -5.50 16.33 19.35
C PRO A 195 -6.82 17.10 19.29
N SER A 196 -7.87 16.46 18.81
CA SER A 196 -9.21 17.02 18.77
C SER A 196 -9.62 17.48 20.16
N PRO A 197 -10.38 18.57 20.31
CA PRO A 197 -10.97 18.93 21.61
C PRO A 197 -11.78 17.79 22.24
N ARG A 198 -12.28 16.83 21.43
CA ARG A 198 -12.96 15.62 21.89
C ARG A 198 -12.03 14.58 22.49
N ASP A 199 -10.73 14.61 22.15
CA ASP A 199 -9.73 13.69 22.68
C ASP A 199 -9.17 14.14 24.04
N ARG A 200 -9.64 15.28 24.54
CA ARG A 200 -9.28 15.86 25.85
C ARG A 200 -10.31 15.59 26.94
N GLY A 201 -11.30 14.76 26.64
CA GLY A 201 -12.33 14.35 27.60
C GLY A 201 -11.85 13.39 28.67
#